data_19865f3eb08b25a87a981fe02e2e99d7
#
_entry.id   19865f3eb08b25a87a981fe02e2e99d7
#
_cell.length_a   1.000
_cell.length_b   1.000
_cell.length_c   1.000
_cell.angle_alpha   90.00
_cell.angle_beta   90.00
_cell.angle_gamma   90.00
#
_symmetry.space_group_name_H-M   'P 1'
#
loop_
_entity.id
_entity.type
_entity.pdbx_description
1 polymer ?
#
loop_
_entity_poly.entity_id
_entity_poly.type
_entity_poly.pdbx_seq_one_letter_code
_entity_poly.pdbx_strand_id
1 'polypeptide(L)'
;KKDLTGSIQSVTSKELSKLVTTDVTETLNGRVGGVLVNKTSNRPGSDTKIEIRGINSFNFSNEPLYVIDGVPSQTGMRHLNSADIESIDILKDASSSAIYGSRGANGVVIITTKGANKRQGFNIDYSGYVGFKTPTRIPEMIGNMGNGLEYVDYRTALWKKKYGDASLSRPDFLTDDEKRRIKHGEYYDWLRELSQNALTTSHSVSATGGTDKLSFSFGLGYLKDDGMVGDESFERITANVGLEYRFSDKFKTGINSYVSLNNTNEGANDALINAYFLPPTVSPYDKDGSYLFNCQPTSSKINPFVQIENNKREKEANYTNFSGYLEYQPIKGLSFKSQIAVQYDSDVYGEWVGTMTQAKGGLNAPEAYRKEGRNMNWVWDNIITYDKTWKNIHRLNAIGLYSVQKENHKGSEMRGDGLPYNSDWHAIE
;
A
#
# COMPACT_ATOMS: atom_id res chain seq x y z
N LYS A 1 -25.90 9.68 -16.06
CA LYS A 1 -24.88 10.34 -15.18
C LYS A 1 -25.01 11.88 -15.16
N LYS A 2 -25.69 12.50 -16.12
CA LYS A 2 -25.80 13.99 -16.20
C LYS A 2 -26.91 14.61 -15.30
N ASP A 3 -27.79 13.80 -14.75
CA ASP A 3 -28.98 14.26 -14.01
C ASP A 3 -28.90 14.01 -12.48
N LEU A 4 -27.73 13.64 -11.96
CA LEU A 4 -27.53 13.46 -10.53
C LEU A 4 -27.27 14.84 -9.89
N THR A 5 -28.15 15.23 -8.96
CA THR A 5 -28.09 16.49 -8.20
C THR A 5 -26.96 16.53 -7.16
N GLY A 6 -26.19 15.44 -7.01
CA GLY A 6 -25.07 15.32 -6.07
C GLY A 6 -23.71 15.65 -6.68
N SER A 7 -22.74 16.05 -5.85
CA SER A 7 -21.35 16.30 -6.24
C SER A 7 -20.64 14.98 -6.46
N ILE A 8 -20.73 14.44 -7.68
CA ILE A 8 -20.01 13.25 -8.12
C ILE A 8 -18.84 13.66 -9.00
N GLN A 9 -17.65 13.17 -8.68
CA GLN A 9 -16.48 13.34 -9.51
C GLN A 9 -15.97 11.97 -9.95
N SER A 10 -15.78 11.81 -11.27
CA SER A 10 -15.32 10.55 -11.87
C SER A 10 -13.91 10.70 -12.41
N VAL A 11 -13.08 9.71 -12.18
CA VAL A 11 -11.75 9.55 -12.80
C VAL A 11 -11.82 8.32 -13.69
N THR A 12 -11.46 8.48 -14.94
CA THR A 12 -11.57 7.41 -15.95
C THR A 12 -10.27 6.64 -16.11
N SER A 13 -10.34 5.43 -16.66
CA SER A 13 -9.18 4.59 -16.99
C SER A 13 -8.11 5.34 -17.81
N LYS A 14 -8.51 6.23 -18.74
CA LYS A 14 -7.59 7.05 -19.53
C LYS A 14 -6.82 8.08 -18.69
N GLU A 15 -7.39 8.55 -17.59
CA GLU A 15 -6.73 9.47 -16.67
C GLU A 15 -5.85 8.71 -15.69
N LEU A 16 -6.27 7.53 -15.25
CA LEU A 16 -5.50 6.64 -14.38
C LEU A 16 -4.21 6.16 -15.06
N SER A 17 -4.29 5.78 -16.33
CA SER A 17 -3.13 5.28 -17.09
C SER A 17 -2.03 6.32 -17.37
N LYS A 18 -2.29 7.62 -17.15
CA LYS A 18 -1.28 8.69 -17.32
C LYS A 18 -0.30 8.80 -16.15
N LEU A 19 -0.60 8.17 -15.03
CA LEU A 19 0.26 8.17 -13.85
C LEU A 19 0.90 6.81 -13.66
N VAL A 20 2.21 6.84 -13.53
CA VAL A 20 3.01 5.70 -13.11
C VAL A 20 3.04 5.72 -11.59
N THR A 21 2.25 4.85 -10.96
CA THR A 21 2.20 4.70 -9.51
C THR A 21 1.98 3.25 -9.12
N THR A 22 2.54 2.87 -8.00
CA THR A 22 2.36 1.54 -7.39
C THR A 22 1.03 1.40 -6.64
N ASP A 23 0.46 2.54 -6.20
CA ASP A 23 -0.81 2.61 -5.48
C ASP A 23 -1.82 3.47 -6.27
N VAL A 24 -2.93 2.84 -6.66
CA VAL A 24 -4.05 3.49 -7.37
C VAL A 24 -4.57 4.72 -6.60
N THR A 25 -4.53 4.69 -5.28
CA THR A 25 -4.99 5.79 -4.43
C THR A 25 -4.26 7.09 -4.71
N GLU A 26 -2.97 7.03 -5.01
CA GLU A 26 -2.16 8.21 -5.36
C GLU A 26 -2.64 8.90 -6.65
N THR A 27 -3.30 8.17 -7.54
CA THR A 27 -3.83 8.74 -8.79
C THR A 27 -4.92 9.79 -8.57
N LEU A 28 -5.53 9.81 -7.39
CA LEU A 28 -6.58 10.77 -7.02
C LEU A 28 -6.01 12.08 -6.50
N ASN A 29 -4.73 12.11 -6.12
CA ASN A 29 -4.09 13.28 -5.54
C ASN A 29 -4.07 14.46 -6.53
N GLY A 30 -4.59 15.62 -6.08
CA GLY A 30 -4.67 16.84 -6.89
C GLY A 30 -5.66 16.80 -8.06
N ARG A 31 -6.36 15.68 -8.30
CA ARG A 31 -7.33 15.54 -9.40
C ARG A 31 -8.78 15.65 -8.96
N VAL A 32 -9.04 15.34 -7.71
CA VAL A 32 -10.39 15.34 -7.15
C VAL A 32 -10.48 16.42 -6.08
N GLY A 33 -11.22 17.50 -6.36
CA GLY A 33 -11.39 18.60 -5.41
C GLY A 33 -12.03 18.09 -4.09
N GLY A 34 -11.47 18.51 -2.94
CA GLY A 34 -11.95 18.10 -1.61
C GLY A 34 -11.61 16.66 -1.22
N VAL A 35 -10.65 16.04 -1.91
CA VAL A 35 -10.06 14.74 -1.55
C VAL A 35 -8.60 14.98 -1.19
N LEU A 36 -8.23 14.61 0.03
CA LEU A 36 -6.87 14.60 0.52
C LEU A 36 -6.34 13.17 0.47
N VAL A 37 -5.17 13.01 -0.12
CA VAL A 37 -4.48 11.70 -0.22
C VAL A 37 -3.19 11.79 0.59
N ASN A 38 -3.11 11.03 1.66
CA ASN A 38 -1.99 10.99 2.59
C ASN A 38 -1.29 9.64 2.53
N LYS A 39 -0.04 9.63 2.08
CA LYS A 39 0.82 8.45 2.13
C LYS A 39 1.46 8.35 3.52
N THR A 40 1.32 7.21 4.17
CA THR A 40 1.84 7.00 5.54
C THR A 40 3.36 6.87 5.57
N SER A 41 3.96 6.36 4.49
CA SER A 41 5.40 6.15 4.35
C SER A 41 5.77 6.13 2.86
N ASN A 42 7.05 6.36 2.54
CA ASN A 42 7.59 6.18 1.18
C ASN A 42 8.15 4.76 0.95
N ARG A 43 7.97 3.85 1.90
CA ARG A 43 8.33 2.44 1.72
C ARG A 43 7.46 1.78 0.65
N PRO A 44 7.98 0.83 -0.12
CA PRO A 44 7.18 0.03 -1.04
C PRO A 44 5.98 -0.62 -0.35
N GLY A 45 4.83 -0.63 -1.00
CA GLY A 45 3.61 -1.25 -0.46
C GLY A 45 2.99 -0.55 0.76
N SER A 46 3.48 0.66 1.14
CA SER A 46 2.91 1.41 2.26
C SER A 46 1.49 1.87 1.98
N ASP A 47 0.68 1.95 3.05
CA ASP A 47 -0.72 2.35 2.96
C ASP A 47 -0.86 3.83 2.59
N THR A 48 -1.82 4.13 1.73
CA THR A 48 -2.25 5.48 1.37
C THR A 48 -3.68 5.69 1.84
N LYS A 49 -3.90 6.73 2.64
CA LYS A 49 -5.21 7.07 3.20
C LYS A 49 -5.89 8.17 2.40
N ILE A 50 -7.21 8.06 2.25
CA ILE A 50 -8.04 9.08 1.63
C ILE A 50 -8.94 9.71 2.68
N GLU A 51 -9.02 11.03 2.65
CA GLU A 51 -10.00 11.81 3.42
C GLU A 51 -10.83 12.66 2.45
N ILE A 52 -12.16 12.62 2.60
CA ILE A 52 -13.09 13.39 1.78
C ILE A 52 -13.69 14.49 2.65
N ARG A 53 -13.48 15.76 2.23
CA ARG A 53 -13.97 16.97 2.93
C ARG A 53 -13.42 17.17 4.35
N GLY A 54 -12.26 16.54 4.66
CA GLY A 54 -11.57 16.71 5.94
C GLY A 54 -12.00 15.71 7.01
N ILE A 55 -11.55 15.96 8.24
CA ILE A 55 -11.73 15.09 9.39
C ILE A 55 -13.14 15.30 9.97
N ASN A 56 -13.95 14.26 10.01
CA ASN A 56 -15.30 14.27 10.56
C ASN A 56 -15.38 13.71 11.99
N SER A 57 -14.40 12.91 12.41
CA SER A 57 -14.37 12.27 13.72
C SER A 57 -12.97 12.25 14.30
N PHE A 58 -12.84 12.53 15.61
CA PHE A 58 -11.58 12.37 16.35
C PHE A 58 -11.34 10.95 16.82
N ASN A 59 -12.39 10.16 17.04
CA ASN A 59 -12.29 8.84 17.68
C ASN A 59 -12.54 7.68 16.70
N PHE A 60 -13.07 7.95 15.50
CA PHE A 60 -13.39 6.94 14.50
C PHE A 60 -12.62 7.19 13.21
N SER A 61 -12.51 6.17 12.37
CA SER A 61 -11.91 6.29 11.04
C SER A 61 -12.61 7.36 10.21
N ASN A 62 -11.82 8.21 9.54
CA ASN A 62 -12.30 9.21 8.59
C ASN A 62 -12.20 8.72 7.13
N GLU A 63 -11.79 7.47 6.93
CA GLU A 63 -11.71 6.88 5.60
C GLU A 63 -13.11 6.73 4.98
N PRO A 64 -13.25 6.96 3.66
CA PRO A 64 -14.50 6.76 2.96
C PRO A 64 -14.83 5.27 2.88
N LEU A 65 -16.09 4.96 2.59
CA LEU A 65 -16.49 3.61 2.21
C LEU A 65 -16.00 3.33 0.79
N TYR A 66 -15.22 2.27 0.63
CA TYR A 66 -14.86 1.76 -0.69
C TYR A 66 -15.88 0.73 -1.16
N VAL A 67 -16.28 0.81 -2.42
CA VAL A 67 -17.19 -0.14 -3.05
C VAL A 67 -16.59 -0.61 -4.36
N ILE A 68 -16.11 -1.86 -4.40
CA ILE A 68 -15.46 -2.45 -5.57
C ILE A 68 -16.42 -3.40 -6.26
N ASP A 69 -16.82 -3.09 -7.50
CA ASP A 69 -17.81 -3.85 -8.29
C ASP A 69 -19.12 -4.14 -7.55
N GLY A 70 -19.53 -3.19 -6.69
CA GLY A 70 -20.74 -3.29 -5.88
C GLY A 70 -20.53 -3.89 -4.50
N VAL A 71 -19.35 -4.38 -4.16
CA VAL A 71 -19.03 -4.94 -2.83
C VAL A 71 -18.37 -3.90 -1.96
N PRO A 72 -18.88 -3.61 -0.75
CA PRO A 72 -18.18 -2.80 0.23
C PRO A 72 -16.87 -3.47 0.66
N SER A 73 -15.77 -2.73 0.55
CA SER A 73 -14.41 -3.19 0.90
C SER A 73 -13.86 -2.39 2.08
N GLN A 74 -13.26 -3.08 3.04
CA GLN A 74 -12.53 -2.46 4.16
C GLN A 74 -11.05 -2.25 3.86
N THR A 75 -10.52 -2.96 2.85
CA THR A 75 -9.09 -2.92 2.50
C THR A 75 -8.73 -1.81 1.52
N GLY A 76 -9.70 -0.98 1.14
CA GLY A 76 -9.47 0.12 0.21
C GLY A 76 -9.11 -0.33 -1.20
N MET A 77 -8.31 0.48 -1.89
CA MET A 77 -7.91 0.26 -3.30
C MET A 77 -6.49 -0.32 -3.45
N ARG A 78 -5.76 -0.52 -2.39
CA ARG A 78 -4.32 -0.89 -2.42
C ARG A 78 -4.01 -2.19 -3.18
N HIS A 79 -5.00 -3.10 -3.26
CA HIS A 79 -4.85 -4.38 -3.95
C HIS A 79 -5.11 -4.29 -5.46
N LEU A 80 -5.63 -3.15 -5.91
CA LEU A 80 -6.03 -2.98 -7.31
C LEU A 80 -4.85 -2.53 -8.17
N ASN A 81 -4.83 -2.99 -9.41
CA ASN A 81 -3.94 -2.46 -10.43
C ASN A 81 -4.69 -1.35 -11.21
N SER A 82 -4.06 -0.19 -11.40
CA SER A 82 -4.65 0.91 -12.17
C SER A 82 -5.04 0.53 -13.60
N ALA A 83 -4.33 -0.44 -14.19
CA ALA A 83 -4.62 -0.97 -15.52
C ALA A 83 -5.95 -1.74 -15.57
N ASP A 84 -6.41 -2.29 -14.44
CA ASP A 84 -7.64 -3.09 -14.33
C ASP A 84 -8.89 -2.26 -14.01
N ILE A 85 -8.73 -0.95 -13.74
CA ILE A 85 -9.83 -0.06 -13.36
C ILE A 85 -10.41 0.63 -14.59
N GLU A 86 -11.74 0.61 -14.72
CA GLU A 86 -12.50 1.36 -15.72
C GLU A 86 -12.81 2.78 -15.24
N SER A 87 -13.30 2.93 -14.01
CA SER A 87 -13.59 4.24 -13.40
C SER A 87 -13.52 4.20 -11.89
N ILE A 88 -13.23 5.37 -11.32
CA ILE A 88 -13.38 5.66 -9.89
C ILE A 88 -14.35 6.82 -9.77
N ASP A 89 -15.50 6.59 -9.15
CA ASP A 89 -16.53 7.59 -8.90
C ASP A 89 -16.55 7.94 -7.41
N ILE A 90 -16.39 9.22 -7.07
CA ILE A 90 -16.34 9.69 -5.69
C ILE A 90 -17.61 10.46 -5.36
N LEU A 91 -18.39 9.89 -4.42
CA LEU A 91 -19.61 10.47 -3.89
C LEU A 91 -19.28 11.25 -2.63
N LYS A 92 -19.41 12.58 -2.70
CA LYS A 92 -19.00 13.47 -1.59
C LYS A 92 -20.19 13.95 -0.75
N ASP A 93 -21.41 13.88 -1.29
CA ASP A 93 -22.61 14.41 -0.66
C ASP A 93 -23.49 13.30 -0.11
N ALA A 94 -24.17 13.59 1.01
CA ALA A 94 -25.11 12.67 1.65
C ALA A 94 -26.22 12.20 0.70
N SER A 95 -26.69 13.06 -0.22
CA SER A 95 -27.72 12.70 -1.20
C SER A 95 -27.25 11.63 -2.19
N SER A 96 -25.99 11.68 -2.62
CA SER A 96 -25.42 10.70 -3.55
C SER A 96 -24.98 9.41 -2.85
N SER A 97 -24.62 9.47 -1.56
CA SER A 97 -24.21 8.33 -0.74
C SER A 97 -25.33 7.67 0.06
N ALA A 98 -26.57 8.19 -0.02
CA ALA A 98 -27.72 7.74 0.77
C ALA A 98 -28.03 6.24 0.67
N ILE A 99 -27.78 5.63 -0.50
CA ILE A 99 -27.97 4.17 -0.70
C ILE A 99 -27.04 3.31 0.16
N TYR A 100 -25.93 3.87 0.67
CA TYR A 100 -24.97 3.20 1.54
C TYR A 100 -25.22 3.44 3.03
N GLY A 101 -26.25 4.23 3.36
CA GLY A 101 -26.66 4.54 4.74
C GLY A 101 -25.56 5.23 5.54
N SER A 102 -25.47 4.93 6.84
CA SER A 102 -24.48 5.52 7.77
C SER A 102 -23.03 5.22 7.39
N ARG A 103 -22.76 4.12 6.69
CA ARG A 103 -21.40 3.78 6.22
C ARG A 103 -20.86 4.79 5.19
N GLY A 104 -21.74 5.47 4.46
CA GLY A 104 -21.38 6.51 3.51
C GLY A 104 -21.17 7.90 4.11
N ALA A 105 -21.16 8.05 5.45
CA ALA A 105 -21.06 9.36 6.12
C ALA A 105 -19.76 10.12 5.81
N ASN A 106 -18.64 9.41 5.63
CA ASN A 106 -17.35 9.97 5.25
C ASN A 106 -17.15 10.05 3.72
N GLY A 107 -18.22 9.87 2.94
CA GLY A 107 -18.18 9.75 1.48
C GLY A 107 -18.02 8.29 1.03
N VAL A 108 -18.20 8.08 -0.27
CA VAL A 108 -18.08 6.74 -0.89
C VAL A 108 -17.21 6.83 -2.13
N VAL A 109 -16.27 5.90 -2.25
CA VAL A 109 -15.42 5.71 -3.42
C VAL A 109 -15.87 4.43 -4.12
N ILE A 110 -16.51 4.60 -5.28
CA ILE A 110 -16.99 3.47 -6.08
C ILE A 110 -15.94 3.18 -7.15
N ILE A 111 -15.43 1.96 -7.14
CA ILE A 111 -14.46 1.47 -8.09
C ILE A 111 -15.16 0.46 -9.01
N THR A 112 -15.08 0.71 -10.30
CA THR A 112 -15.53 -0.23 -11.32
C THR A 112 -14.31 -0.79 -12.03
N THR A 113 -14.13 -2.12 -11.94
CA THR A 113 -13.06 -2.79 -12.69
C THR A 113 -13.46 -2.97 -14.15
N LYS A 114 -12.46 -3.16 -15.03
CA LYS A 114 -12.70 -3.45 -16.43
C LYS A 114 -13.42 -4.79 -16.57
N GLY A 115 -14.72 -4.72 -16.75
CA GLY A 115 -15.58 -5.87 -16.99
C GLY A 115 -15.76 -6.16 -18.49
N ALA A 116 -16.55 -7.20 -18.74
CA ALA A 116 -16.99 -7.56 -20.08
C ALA A 116 -17.95 -6.50 -20.64
N ASN A 117 -17.40 -5.42 -21.20
CA ASN A 117 -18.19 -4.41 -21.89
C ASN A 117 -18.54 -4.85 -23.30
N LYS A 118 -19.71 -4.43 -23.78
CA LYS A 118 -20.19 -4.70 -25.14
C LYS A 118 -19.22 -4.13 -26.20
N ARG A 119 -18.18 -4.89 -26.54
CA ARG A 119 -17.24 -4.55 -27.62
C ARG A 119 -17.33 -5.65 -28.67
N GLN A 120 -17.65 -5.28 -29.89
CA GLN A 120 -17.50 -6.18 -31.04
C GLN A 120 -16.01 -6.31 -31.38
N GLY A 121 -15.57 -7.54 -31.65
CA GLY A 121 -14.20 -7.83 -32.00
C GLY A 121 -13.34 -8.32 -30.84
N PHE A 122 -12.05 -8.43 -31.07
CA PHE A 122 -11.04 -8.88 -30.14
C PHE A 122 -9.92 -7.85 -30.06
N ASN A 123 -9.53 -7.46 -28.86
CA ASN A 123 -8.45 -6.51 -28.60
C ASN A 123 -7.52 -7.02 -27.53
N ILE A 124 -6.22 -6.86 -27.73
CA ILE A 124 -5.19 -7.13 -26.72
C ILE A 124 -4.46 -5.83 -26.46
N ASP A 125 -4.37 -5.44 -25.20
CA ASP A 125 -3.64 -4.27 -24.74
C ASP A 125 -2.50 -4.73 -23.82
N TYR A 126 -1.30 -4.22 -24.08
CA TYR A 126 -0.15 -4.35 -23.19
C TYR A 126 0.24 -2.97 -22.68
N SER A 127 0.49 -2.87 -21.38
CA SER A 127 1.04 -1.68 -20.74
C SER A 127 2.19 -2.09 -19.83
N GLY A 128 3.33 -1.42 -19.95
CA GLY A 128 4.48 -1.71 -19.11
C GLY A 128 5.33 -0.45 -18.90
N TYR A 129 5.99 -0.41 -17.74
CA TYR A 129 7.02 0.59 -17.47
C TYR A 129 8.12 0.02 -16.59
N VAL A 130 9.29 0.66 -16.69
CA VAL A 130 10.45 0.47 -15.81
C VAL A 130 10.87 1.84 -15.32
N GLY A 131 11.02 2.00 -14.02
CA GLY A 131 11.40 3.26 -13.38
C GLY A 131 12.52 3.06 -12.38
N PHE A 132 13.34 4.10 -12.21
CA PHE A 132 14.39 4.15 -11.20
C PHE A 132 14.07 5.23 -10.17
N LYS A 133 14.18 4.89 -8.89
CA LYS A 133 14.08 5.82 -7.76
C LYS A 133 15.48 6.08 -7.23
N THR A 134 15.83 7.33 -7.04
CA THR A 134 17.13 7.74 -6.50
C THR A 134 16.91 8.63 -5.29
N PRO A 135 17.62 8.42 -4.17
CA PRO A 135 17.53 9.30 -3.01
C PRO A 135 18.06 10.70 -3.34
N THR A 136 17.17 11.70 -3.39
CA THR A 136 17.52 13.06 -3.84
C THR A 136 18.03 13.96 -2.72
N ARG A 137 17.59 13.74 -1.46
CA ARG A 137 17.92 14.62 -0.32
C ARG A 137 19.06 14.14 0.57
N ILE A 138 19.55 12.92 0.40
CA ILE A 138 20.69 12.41 1.18
C ILE A 138 21.93 13.28 1.02
N PRO A 139 22.32 13.73 -0.18
CA PRO A 139 23.45 14.62 -0.34
C PRO A 139 23.33 15.96 0.44
N GLU A 140 22.10 16.52 0.53
CA GLU A 140 21.85 17.75 1.28
C GLU A 140 21.91 17.52 2.79
N MET A 141 21.39 16.39 3.29
CA MET A 141 21.48 16.03 4.71
C MET A 141 22.92 15.83 5.16
N ILE A 142 23.74 15.18 4.34
CA ILE A 142 25.17 14.98 4.63
C ILE A 142 25.94 16.28 4.52
N GLY A 143 25.66 17.11 3.54
CA GLY A 143 26.21 18.46 3.43
C GLY A 143 25.92 19.34 4.65
N ASN A 144 24.74 19.15 5.26
CA ASN A 144 24.33 19.87 6.48
C ASN A 144 24.84 19.24 7.79
N MET A 145 25.20 17.95 7.78
CA MET A 145 25.80 17.25 8.94
C MET A 145 27.33 17.35 8.94
N GLY A 146 27.87 17.99 7.94
CA GLY A 146 29.29 18.25 7.80
C GLY A 146 30.07 17.06 7.23
N ASN A 147 31.18 17.38 6.63
CA ASN A 147 32.26 16.42 6.54
C ASN A 147 32.68 16.07 7.98
N GLY A 148 33.37 14.94 8.16
CA GLY A 148 33.73 14.49 9.50
C GLY A 148 34.45 15.55 10.36
N LEU A 149 35.12 16.52 9.76
CA LEU A 149 35.79 17.66 10.47
C LEU A 149 34.75 18.59 11.12
N GLU A 150 33.73 19.01 10.40
CA GLU A 150 32.66 19.86 10.97
C GLU A 150 31.92 19.13 12.10
N TYR A 151 31.70 17.82 11.98
CA TYR A 151 31.14 17.02 13.06
C TYR A 151 32.03 17.01 14.29
N VAL A 152 33.35 16.84 14.11
CA VAL A 152 34.34 16.88 15.21
C VAL A 152 34.37 18.23 15.89
N ASP A 153 34.38 19.32 15.11
CA ASP A 153 34.36 20.69 15.62
C ASP A 153 33.09 20.97 16.42
N TYR A 154 31.92 20.58 15.87
CA TYR A 154 30.64 20.73 16.55
C TYR A 154 30.61 19.92 17.86
N ARG A 155 31.03 18.65 17.82
CA ARG A 155 31.05 17.78 19.00
C ARG A 155 32.02 18.31 20.05
N THR A 156 33.19 18.83 19.64
CA THR A 156 34.18 19.45 20.51
C THR A 156 33.60 20.69 21.19
N ALA A 157 32.92 21.58 20.45
CA ALA A 157 32.30 22.77 20.99
C ALA A 157 31.19 22.43 22.02
N LEU A 158 30.32 21.44 21.71
CA LEU A 158 29.28 20.96 22.65
C LEU A 158 29.88 20.38 23.93
N TRP A 159 30.96 19.58 23.79
CA TRP A 159 31.60 18.93 24.92
C TRP A 159 32.26 19.98 25.85
N LYS A 160 32.95 20.93 25.26
CA LYS A 160 33.53 22.09 26.01
C LYS A 160 32.46 22.90 26.73
N LYS A 161 31.35 23.18 26.05
CA LYS A 161 30.20 23.89 26.66
C LYS A 161 29.62 23.15 27.86
N LYS A 162 29.57 21.85 27.80
CA LYS A 162 28.95 21.02 28.86
C LYS A 162 29.87 20.73 30.04
N TYR A 163 31.15 20.53 29.77
CA TYR A 163 32.10 19.99 30.76
C TYR A 163 33.35 20.89 31.01
N GLY A 164 33.48 21.98 30.26
CA GLY A 164 34.68 22.86 30.32
C GLY A 164 35.86 22.38 29.48
N ASP A 165 36.90 23.21 29.37
CA ASP A 165 38.05 22.92 28.49
C ASP A 165 38.88 21.69 28.90
N ALA A 166 38.97 21.38 30.19
CA ALA A 166 39.66 20.18 30.68
C ALA A 166 38.98 18.84 30.26
N SER A 167 37.75 18.90 29.73
CA SER A 167 36.96 17.74 29.36
C SER A 167 37.47 16.98 28.14
N LEU A 168 38.26 17.64 27.28
CA LEU A 168 38.82 17.00 26.07
C LEU A 168 39.86 15.90 26.37
N SER A 169 40.38 15.84 27.60
CA SER A 169 41.26 14.78 28.08
C SER A 169 40.50 13.58 28.59
N ARG A 170 39.14 13.60 28.64
CA ARG A 170 38.34 12.44 29.07
C ARG A 170 38.44 11.30 28.09
N PRO A 171 38.60 10.05 28.52
CA PRO A 171 38.76 8.88 27.66
C PRO A 171 37.54 8.61 26.74
N ASP A 172 36.35 9.08 27.13
CA ASP A 172 35.08 8.83 26.47
C ASP A 172 34.66 9.87 25.41
N PHE A 173 35.48 10.91 25.23
CA PHE A 173 35.17 11.96 24.25
C PHE A 173 35.34 11.48 22.80
N LEU A 174 36.46 10.85 22.48
CA LEU A 174 36.73 10.16 21.22
C LEU A 174 37.49 8.88 21.53
N THR A 175 37.10 7.78 20.94
CA THR A 175 37.85 6.51 21.00
C THR A 175 39.17 6.63 20.27
N ASP A 176 40.11 5.74 20.54
CA ASP A 176 41.41 5.78 19.85
C ASP A 176 41.24 5.47 18.34
N ASP A 177 40.28 4.66 17.96
CA ASP A 177 39.94 4.44 16.55
C ASP A 177 39.36 5.71 15.90
N GLU A 178 38.44 6.43 16.55
CA GLU A 178 37.94 7.71 16.04
C GLU A 178 39.10 8.72 15.86
N LYS A 179 40.02 8.85 16.82
CA LYS A 179 41.21 9.72 16.71
C LYS A 179 42.07 9.32 15.53
N ARG A 180 42.32 8.03 15.34
CA ARG A 180 43.07 7.50 14.20
C ARG A 180 42.39 7.87 12.88
N ARG A 181 41.11 7.60 12.76
CA ARG A 181 40.31 7.87 11.55
C ARG A 181 40.28 9.36 11.21
N ILE A 182 40.06 10.23 12.19
CA ILE A 182 40.08 11.69 12.05
C ILE A 182 41.46 12.14 11.53
N LYS A 183 42.56 11.61 12.10
CA LYS A 183 43.92 11.91 11.67
C LYS A 183 44.20 11.54 10.22
N HIS A 184 43.58 10.48 9.71
CA HIS A 184 43.72 9.99 8.34
C HIS A 184 42.64 10.52 7.38
N GLY A 185 41.68 11.33 7.86
CA GLY A 185 40.59 11.84 7.03
C GLY A 185 39.61 10.76 6.62
N GLU A 186 39.52 9.67 7.39
CA GLU A 186 38.62 8.53 7.13
C GLU A 186 37.26 8.77 7.77
N TYR A 187 36.25 9.04 6.95
CA TYR A 187 34.87 9.25 7.40
C TYR A 187 33.92 8.32 6.71
N TYR A 188 32.81 7.95 7.40
CA TYR A 188 31.84 7.02 6.90
C TYR A 188 30.49 7.70 6.70
N ASP A 189 29.95 7.60 5.51
CA ASP A 189 28.67 8.17 5.13
C ASP A 189 27.55 7.14 5.30
N TRP A 190 27.04 7.00 6.52
CA TRP A 190 26.05 6.01 6.91
C TRP A 190 24.79 6.05 6.07
N LEU A 191 24.26 7.23 5.77
CA LEU A 191 23.00 7.36 5.02
C LEU A 191 23.20 7.00 3.55
N ARG A 192 24.34 7.35 2.98
CA ARG A 192 24.66 7.04 1.60
C ARG A 192 24.87 5.55 1.40
N GLU A 193 25.65 4.92 2.27
CA GLU A 193 25.96 3.50 2.20
C GLU A 193 24.73 2.60 2.46
N LEU A 194 23.81 3.07 3.32
CA LEU A 194 22.54 2.40 3.58
C LEU A 194 21.53 2.54 2.44
N SER A 195 21.69 3.58 1.62
CA SER A 195 20.74 3.92 0.57
C SER A 195 21.18 3.38 -0.78
N GLN A 196 20.20 2.96 -1.58
CA GLN A 196 20.42 2.41 -2.91
C GLN A 196 19.47 3.02 -3.93
N ASN A 197 19.85 2.92 -5.20
CA ASN A 197 18.91 3.14 -6.29
C ASN A 197 17.94 1.96 -6.34
N ALA A 198 16.67 2.26 -6.40
CA ALA A 198 15.62 1.25 -6.39
C ALA A 198 14.93 1.14 -7.76
N LEU A 199 14.59 -0.07 -8.14
CA LEU A 199 13.92 -0.38 -9.40
C LEU A 199 12.42 -0.55 -9.15
N THR A 200 11.60 0.02 -10.03
CA THR A 200 10.18 -0.27 -10.10
C THR A 200 9.85 -0.79 -11.49
N THR A 201 9.21 -1.95 -11.58
CA THR A 201 8.74 -2.53 -12.83
C THR A 201 7.27 -2.87 -12.75
N SER A 202 6.51 -2.59 -13.81
CA SER A 202 5.12 -2.98 -13.91
C SER A 202 4.80 -3.42 -15.33
N HIS A 203 4.09 -4.53 -15.43
CA HIS A 203 3.64 -5.12 -16.69
C HIS A 203 2.20 -5.55 -16.56
N SER A 204 1.35 -5.19 -17.51
CA SER A 204 -0.03 -5.66 -17.57
C SER A 204 -0.42 -6.02 -18.99
N VAL A 205 -1.12 -7.13 -19.12
CA VAL A 205 -1.70 -7.61 -20.39
C VAL A 205 -3.19 -7.76 -20.17
N SER A 206 -4.00 -7.23 -21.08
CA SER A 206 -5.43 -7.45 -21.05
C SER A 206 -5.96 -7.85 -22.42
N ALA A 207 -6.91 -8.78 -22.44
CA ALA A 207 -7.64 -9.20 -23.62
C ALA A 207 -9.12 -8.91 -23.41
N THR A 208 -9.73 -8.20 -24.34
CA THR A 208 -11.16 -7.89 -24.31
C THR A 208 -11.79 -8.21 -25.64
N GLY A 209 -13.04 -8.68 -25.63
CA GLY A 209 -13.70 -8.97 -26.89
C GLY A 209 -15.15 -9.39 -26.70
N GLY A 210 -15.79 -9.67 -27.80
CA GLY A 210 -17.15 -10.18 -27.75
C GLY A 210 -17.87 -10.23 -29.09
N THR A 211 -19.04 -10.79 -29.00
CA THR A 211 -20.07 -10.87 -30.03
C THR A 211 -21.32 -10.12 -29.55
N ASP A 212 -22.40 -10.18 -30.31
CA ASP A 212 -23.68 -9.61 -29.88
C ASP A 212 -24.25 -10.27 -28.61
N LYS A 213 -23.86 -11.54 -28.33
CA LYS A 213 -24.37 -12.32 -27.21
C LYS A 213 -23.36 -12.49 -26.07
N LEU A 214 -22.06 -12.62 -26.38
CA LEU A 214 -21.01 -12.86 -25.40
C LEU A 214 -20.04 -11.68 -25.40
N SER A 215 -19.71 -11.15 -24.22
CA SER A 215 -18.59 -10.23 -24.01
C SER A 215 -17.69 -10.82 -22.95
N PHE A 216 -16.38 -10.63 -23.11
CA PHE A 216 -15.38 -11.07 -22.15
C PHE A 216 -14.27 -10.05 -21.95
N SER A 217 -13.68 -10.09 -20.76
CA SER A 217 -12.43 -9.41 -20.42
C SER A 217 -11.57 -10.37 -19.62
N PHE A 218 -10.27 -10.31 -19.87
CA PHE A 218 -9.24 -11.02 -19.10
C PHE A 218 -8.05 -10.10 -18.91
N GLY A 219 -7.46 -10.06 -17.74
CA GLY A 219 -6.28 -9.27 -17.43
C GLY A 219 -5.33 -10.00 -16.52
N LEU A 220 -4.04 -9.79 -16.74
CA LEU A 220 -2.95 -10.20 -15.86
C LEU A 220 -2.03 -9.00 -15.62
N GLY A 221 -1.59 -8.81 -14.39
CA GLY A 221 -0.69 -7.74 -14.00
C GLY A 221 0.42 -8.25 -13.08
N TYR A 222 1.60 -7.69 -13.23
CA TYR A 222 2.74 -7.87 -12.36
C TYR A 222 3.34 -6.51 -12.02
N LEU A 223 3.62 -6.29 -10.75
CA LEU A 223 4.30 -5.10 -10.23
C LEU A 223 5.37 -5.55 -9.25
N LYS A 224 6.58 -5.02 -9.40
CA LYS A 224 7.64 -5.09 -8.40
C LYS A 224 8.16 -3.69 -8.13
N ASP A 225 8.28 -3.34 -6.86
CA ASP A 225 8.75 -2.04 -6.38
C ASP A 225 9.78 -2.23 -5.29
N ASP A 226 11.06 -1.98 -5.59
CA ASP A 226 12.15 -2.09 -4.63
C ASP A 226 12.25 -0.79 -3.79
N GLY A 227 12.70 -0.93 -2.55
CA GLY A 227 12.96 0.16 -1.61
C GLY A 227 14.34 0.79 -1.80
N MET A 228 14.44 2.03 -1.36
CA MET A 228 15.72 2.77 -1.38
C MET A 228 16.60 2.49 -0.14
N VAL A 229 16.12 1.71 0.82
CA VAL A 229 16.83 1.38 2.07
C VAL A 229 16.76 -0.12 2.31
N GLY A 230 17.93 -0.75 2.49
CA GLY A 230 18.02 -2.18 2.79
C GLY A 230 17.38 -3.07 1.73
N ASP A 231 16.61 -4.06 2.19
CA ASP A 231 15.94 -5.08 1.37
C ASP A 231 14.41 -4.84 1.22
N GLU A 232 13.95 -3.62 1.55
CA GLU A 232 12.53 -3.25 1.40
C GLU A 232 12.03 -3.51 -0.03
N SER A 233 10.89 -4.17 -0.16
CA SER A 233 10.30 -4.45 -1.47
C SER A 233 8.80 -4.70 -1.38
N PHE A 234 8.11 -4.50 -2.50
CA PHE A 234 6.71 -4.83 -2.68
C PHE A 234 6.52 -5.52 -4.03
N GLU A 235 5.82 -6.63 -4.03
CA GLU A 235 5.47 -7.39 -5.23
C GLU A 235 3.97 -7.65 -5.26
N ARG A 236 3.36 -7.47 -6.44
CA ARG A 236 1.94 -7.71 -6.64
C ARG A 236 1.68 -8.41 -7.96
N ILE A 237 0.93 -9.51 -7.90
CA ILE A 237 0.38 -10.21 -9.05
C ILE A 237 -1.13 -10.04 -9.04
N THR A 238 -1.70 -9.63 -10.16
CA THR A 238 -3.16 -9.48 -10.31
C THR A 238 -3.69 -10.30 -11.46
N ALA A 239 -4.90 -10.82 -11.30
CA ALA A 239 -5.66 -11.45 -12.38
C ALA A 239 -7.12 -11.00 -12.30
N ASN A 240 -7.72 -10.70 -13.45
CA ASN A 240 -9.15 -10.41 -13.54
C ASN A 240 -9.82 -11.15 -14.70
N VAL A 241 -11.06 -11.50 -14.50
CA VAL A 241 -11.91 -12.15 -15.51
C VAL A 241 -13.29 -11.54 -15.46
N GLY A 242 -13.81 -11.10 -16.59
CA GLY A 242 -15.19 -10.66 -16.75
C GLY A 242 -15.87 -11.40 -17.88
N LEU A 243 -17.07 -11.88 -17.68
CA LEU A 243 -17.90 -12.50 -18.70
C LEU A 243 -19.33 -11.94 -18.59
N GLU A 244 -19.92 -11.52 -19.70
CA GLU A 244 -21.34 -11.19 -19.81
C GLU A 244 -21.95 -11.98 -20.94
N TYR A 245 -23.04 -12.67 -20.68
CA TYR A 245 -23.79 -13.40 -21.69
C TYR A 245 -25.24 -12.90 -21.76
N ARG A 246 -25.67 -12.57 -22.97
CA ARG A 246 -27.02 -12.11 -23.29
C ARG A 246 -27.82 -13.23 -23.94
N PHE A 247 -28.74 -13.83 -23.18
CA PHE A 247 -29.62 -14.86 -23.68
C PHE A 247 -30.63 -14.30 -24.70
N SER A 248 -31.14 -13.10 -24.41
CA SER A 248 -32.07 -12.37 -25.25
C SER A 248 -31.96 -10.86 -24.95
N ASP A 249 -32.73 -10.02 -25.65
CA ASP A 249 -32.80 -8.59 -25.39
C ASP A 249 -33.37 -8.26 -24.00
N LYS A 250 -34.04 -9.25 -23.37
CA LYS A 250 -34.66 -9.10 -22.06
C LYS A 250 -33.87 -9.73 -20.91
N PHE A 251 -32.96 -10.63 -21.19
CA PHE A 251 -32.30 -11.41 -20.15
C PHE A 251 -30.80 -11.53 -20.39
N LYS A 252 -30.00 -11.11 -19.41
CA LYS A 252 -28.55 -11.24 -19.41
C LYS A 252 -28.01 -11.68 -18.04
N THR A 253 -26.83 -12.26 -18.06
CA THR A 253 -26.07 -12.64 -16.88
C THR A 253 -24.61 -12.20 -17.03
N GLY A 254 -23.93 -12.00 -15.93
CA GLY A 254 -22.49 -11.72 -15.94
C GLY A 254 -21.82 -12.18 -14.67
N ILE A 255 -20.53 -12.44 -14.81
CA ILE A 255 -19.62 -12.72 -13.70
C ILE A 255 -18.39 -11.83 -13.82
N ASN A 256 -17.88 -11.36 -12.69
CA ASN A 256 -16.59 -10.71 -12.59
C ASN A 256 -15.81 -11.34 -11.43
N SER A 257 -14.52 -11.56 -11.64
CA SER A 257 -13.61 -12.02 -10.61
C SER A 257 -12.32 -11.22 -10.69
N TYR A 258 -11.78 -10.87 -9.54
CA TYR A 258 -10.52 -10.19 -9.37
C TYR A 258 -9.71 -10.84 -8.25
N VAL A 259 -8.45 -11.14 -8.52
CA VAL A 259 -7.51 -11.73 -7.55
C VAL A 259 -6.27 -10.86 -7.52
N SER A 260 -5.75 -10.59 -6.31
CA SER A 260 -4.47 -9.91 -6.09
C SER A 260 -3.68 -10.65 -5.02
N LEU A 261 -2.44 -11.00 -5.34
CA LEU A 261 -1.47 -11.60 -4.45
C LEU A 261 -0.37 -10.56 -4.21
N ASN A 262 -0.13 -10.22 -2.95
CA ASN A 262 0.80 -9.16 -2.59
C ASN A 262 1.80 -9.67 -1.55
N ASN A 263 3.09 -9.47 -1.83
CA ASN A 263 4.18 -9.75 -0.91
C ASN A 263 4.92 -8.44 -0.61
N THR A 264 5.15 -8.17 0.66
CA THR A 264 5.86 -6.97 1.12
C THR A 264 6.98 -7.39 2.05
N ASN A 265 8.21 -7.01 1.73
CA ASN A 265 9.30 -6.96 2.70
C ASN A 265 9.35 -5.52 3.24
N GLU A 266 8.99 -5.34 4.52
CA GLU A 266 8.97 -4.02 5.15
C GLU A 266 10.35 -3.55 5.58
N GLY A 267 11.38 -4.38 5.44
CA GLY A 267 12.74 -4.11 5.90
C GLY A 267 12.85 -4.03 7.43
N ALA A 268 14.06 -3.81 7.90
CA ALA A 268 14.34 -3.73 9.33
C ALA A 268 13.79 -2.46 9.97
N ASN A 269 13.30 -2.58 11.20
CA ASN A 269 13.05 -1.43 12.05
C ASN A 269 14.35 -0.74 12.45
N ASP A 270 14.29 0.57 12.65
CA ASP A 270 15.36 1.40 13.19
C ASP A 270 16.66 1.49 12.37
N ALA A 271 16.83 0.77 11.25
CA ALA A 271 18.06 0.81 10.46
C ALA A 271 18.38 2.24 9.99
N LEU A 272 17.42 2.93 9.38
CA LEU A 272 17.60 4.30 8.91
C LEU A 272 17.84 5.29 10.04
N ILE A 273 17.12 5.15 11.16
CA ILE A 273 17.29 6.02 12.32
C ILE A 273 18.63 5.77 13.01
N ASN A 274 19.12 4.54 13.04
CA ASN A 274 20.45 4.22 13.54
C ASN A 274 21.54 4.87 12.67
N ALA A 275 21.41 4.76 11.34
CA ALA A 275 22.32 5.43 10.40
C ALA A 275 22.37 6.95 10.59
N TYR A 276 21.20 7.56 10.85
CA TYR A 276 21.10 9.00 11.10
C TYR A 276 21.81 9.47 12.37
N PHE A 277 21.81 8.64 13.43
CA PHE A 277 22.40 9.01 14.72
C PHE A 277 23.85 8.57 14.90
N LEU A 278 24.38 7.69 14.05
CA LEU A 278 25.77 7.28 14.12
C LEU A 278 26.71 8.37 13.57
N PRO A 279 27.81 8.67 14.28
CA PRO A 279 28.74 9.68 13.82
C PRO A 279 29.55 9.20 12.60
N PRO A 280 29.94 10.12 11.71
CA PRO A 280 30.78 9.79 10.55
C PRO A 280 32.20 9.35 10.91
N THR A 281 32.61 9.51 12.16
CA THR A 281 33.94 9.15 12.67
C THR A 281 34.10 7.66 13.00
N VAL A 282 33.00 6.89 13.04
CA VAL A 282 33.05 5.46 13.35
C VAL A 282 32.79 4.60 12.10
N SER A 283 33.38 3.40 12.11
CA SER A 283 33.26 2.41 11.03
C SER A 283 32.18 1.36 11.34
N PRO A 284 31.48 0.83 10.35
CA PRO A 284 30.65 -0.35 10.52
C PRO A 284 31.47 -1.65 10.70
N TYR A 285 32.76 -1.63 10.35
CA TYR A 285 33.60 -2.83 10.27
C TYR A 285 34.64 -2.87 11.38
N ASP A 286 34.90 -4.07 11.88
CA ASP A 286 36.06 -4.41 12.69
C ASP A 286 37.31 -4.56 11.80
N LYS A 287 38.48 -4.83 12.42
CA LYS A 287 39.78 -4.96 11.75
C LYS A 287 39.83 -6.14 10.77
N ASP A 288 39.05 -7.17 11.00
CA ASP A 288 38.94 -8.35 10.14
C ASP A 288 37.90 -8.21 9.01
N GLY A 289 37.20 -7.05 8.94
CA GLY A 289 36.17 -6.77 7.95
C GLY A 289 34.76 -7.24 8.30
N SER A 290 34.56 -7.82 9.49
CA SER A 290 33.24 -8.19 9.98
C SER A 290 32.48 -6.97 10.49
N TYR A 291 31.14 -7.05 10.53
CA TYR A 291 30.33 -5.98 11.09
C TYR A 291 30.46 -5.89 12.61
N LEU A 292 30.74 -4.67 13.10
CA LEU A 292 30.64 -4.36 14.52
C LEU A 292 29.18 -4.24 14.93
N PHE A 293 28.77 -4.86 16.04
CA PHE A 293 27.45 -4.66 16.60
C PHE A 293 27.27 -3.22 17.10
N ASN A 294 28.18 -2.75 17.95
CA ASN A 294 28.25 -1.38 18.44
C ASN A 294 29.43 -0.64 17.82
N CYS A 295 29.15 0.26 16.88
CA CYS A 295 30.19 1.09 16.25
C CYS A 295 30.73 2.18 17.18
N GLN A 296 29.94 2.57 18.18
CA GLN A 296 30.32 3.58 19.18
C GLN A 296 29.88 3.12 20.58
N PRO A 297 30.81 2.80 21.50
CA PRO A 297 30.51 2.25 22.82
C PRO A 297 29.58 3.12 23.70
N THR A 298 29.59 4.44 23.47
CA THR A 298 28.79 5.42 24.21
C THR A 298 27.41 5.66 23.59
N SER A 299 27.11 5.07 22.44
CA SER A 299 25.84 5.20 21.74
C SER A 299 24.90 4.03 22.09
N SER A 300 23.62 4.33 22.23
CA SER A 300 22.56 3.30 22.26
C SER A 300 22.18 2.79 20.88
N LYS A 301 22.79 3.33 19.81
CA LYS A 301 22.51 2.97 18.43
C LYS A 301 23.49 1.90 17.96
N ILE A 302 22.96 0.87 17.34
CA ILE A 302 23.74 -0.22 16.76
C ILE A 302 24.01 -0.01 15.28
N ASN A 303 24.89 -0.81 14.74
CA ASN A 303 25.18 -0.86 13.32
C ASN A 303 23.91 -1.16 12.50
N PRO A 304 23.49 -0.26 11.57
CA PRO A 304 22.29 -0.45 10.77
C PRO A 304 22.37 -1.67 9.84
N PHE A 305 23.55 -2.08 9.39
CA PHE A 305 23.71 -3.28 8.56
C PHE A 305 23.45 -4.56 9.36
N VAL A 306 23.94 -4.62 10.59
CA VAL A 306 23.65 -5.73 11.52
C VAL A 306 22.16 -5.77 11.86
N GLN A 307 21.52 -4.60 12.01
CA GLN A 307 20.07 -4.50 12.23
C GLN A 307 19.30 -5.12 11.05
N ILE A 308 19.68 -4.81 9.79
CA ILE A 308 19.04 -5.33 8.59
C ILE A 308 19.17 -6.85 8.50
N GLU A 309 20.36 -7.39 8.77
CA GLU A 309 20.58 -8.85 8.73
C GLU A 309 19.82 -9.61 9.82
N ASN A 310 19.48 -8.96 10.92
CA ASN A 310 18.91 -9.60 12.10
C ASN A 310 17.45 -9.18 12.42
N ASN A 311 16.79 -8.40 11.58
CA ASN A 311 15.38 -8.08 11.73
C ASN A 311 14.65 -8.20 10.39
N LYS A 312 13.79 -9.19 10.28
CA LYS A 312 12.96 -9.44 9.10
C LYS A 312 11.51 -9.14 9.40
N ARG A 313 10.83 -8.46 8.48
CA ARG A 313 9.43 -8.08 8.58
C ARG A 313 8.77 -8.27 7.23
N GLU A 314 7.91 -9.25 7.13
CA GLU A 314 7.28 -9.67 5.89
C GLU A 314 5.77 -9.67 6.03
N LYS A 315 5.08 -9.33 4.95
CA LYS A 315 3.63 -9.36 4.88
C LYS A 315 3.17 -9.95 3.56
N GLU A 316 2.36 -11.00 3.66
CA GLU A 316 1.60 -11.55 2.55
C GLU A 316 0.15 -11.10 2.66
N ALA A 317 -0.43 -10.61 1.58
CA ALA A 317 -1.83 -10.19 1.57
C ALA A 317 -2.51 -10.63 0.27
N ASN A 318 -3.51 -11.48 0.41
CA ASN A 318 -4.29 -12.01 -0.70
C ASN A 318 -5.68 -11.40 -0.69
N TYR A 319 -6.11 -10.92 -1.85
CA TYR A 319 -7.42 -10.33 -2.07
C TYR A 319 -8.13 -11.06 -3.20
N THR A 320 -9.36 -11.47 -2.96
CA THR A 320 -10.21 -12.09 -3.99
C THR A 320 -11.58 -11.45 -3.95
N ASN A 321 -12.05 -10.99 -5.08
CA ASN A 321 -13.41 -10.51 -5.28
C ASN A 321 -14.06 -11.34 -6.39
N PHE A 322 -15.26 -11.82 -6.13
CA PHE A 322 -16.11 -12.52 -7.11
C PHE A 322 -17.50 -11.92 -7.07
N SER A 323 -18.07 -11.59 -8.23
CA SER A 323 -19.45 -11.17 -8.33
C SER A 323 -20.15 -11.82 -9.52
N GLY A 324 -21.43 -12.13 -9.33
CA GLY A 324 -22.29 -12.65 -10.39
C GLY A 324 -23.66 -12.01 -10.32
N TYR A 325 -24.28 -11.79 -11.47
CA TYR A 325 -25.63 -11.21 -11.54
C TYR A 325 -26.49 -11.83 -12.63
N LEU A 326 -27.81 -11.73 -12.40
CA LEU A 326 -28.86 -11.97 -13.37
C LEU A 326 -29.65 -10.67 -13.54
N GLU A 327 -29.92 -10.28 -14.77
CA GLU A 327 -30.71 -9.08 -15.07
C GLU A 327 -31.82 -9.44 -16.06
N TYR A 328 -33.07 -9.06 -15.69
CA TYR A 328 -34.27 -9.28 -16.49
C TYR A 328 -34.96 -7.95 -16.76
N GLN A 329 -35.16 -7.66 -18.04
CA GLN A 329 -35.81 -6.44 -18.53
C GLN A 329 -37.10 -6.80 -19.26
N PRO A 330 -38.24 -6.99 -18.57
CA PRO A 330 -39.51 -7.42 -19.19
C PRO A 330 -40.02 -6.44 -20.22
N ILE A 331 -39.90 -5.14 -19.94
CA ILE A 331 -40.32 -4.03 -20.81
C ILE A 331 -39.26 -2.93 -20.78
N LYS A 332 -39.23 -2.10 -21.81
CA LYS A 332 -38.31 -0.96 -21.91
C LYS A 332 -38.48 -0.01 -20.71
N GLY A 333 -37.41 0.23 -19.97
CA GLY A 333 -37.38 1.12 -18.82
C GLY A 333 -37.64 0.42 -17.47
N LEU A 334 -38.04 -0.87 -17.42
CA LEU A 334 -38.15 -1.63 -16.17
C LEU A 334 -37.14 -2.77 -16.16
N SER A 335 -36.25 -2.81 -15.17
CA SER A 335 -35.27 -3.89 -14.98
C SER A 335 -35.29 -4.43 -13.56
N PHE A 336 -35.04 -5.71 -13.43
CA PHE A 336 -34.82 -6.44 -12.20
C PHE A 336 -33.41 -7.05 -12.26
N LYS A 337 -32.56 -6.71 -11.30
CA LYS A 337 -31.20 -7.25 -11.19
C LYS A 337 -31.03 -7.89 -9.83
N SER A 338 -30.65 -9.17 -9.81
CA SER A 338 -30.19 -9.86 -8.61
C SER A 338 -28.71 -10.13 -8.76
N GLN A 339 -27.92 -9.68 -7.78
CA GLN A 339 -26.45 -9.76 -7.78
C GLN A 339 -26.00 -10.36 -6.46
N ILE A 340 -25.09 -11.33 -6.53
CA ILE A 340 -24.32 -11.81 -5.39
C ILE A 340 -22.86 -11.42 -5.60
N ALA A 341 -22.21 -10.98 -4.53
CA ALA A 341 -20.80 -10.65 -4.55
C ALA A 341 -20.14 -11.14 -3.27
N VAL A 342 -18.92 -11.66 -3.39
CA VAL A 342 -18.12 -12.22 -2.30
C VAL A 342 -16.73 -11.64 -2.38
N GLN A 343 -16.27 -11.09 -1.27
CA GLN A 343 -14.89 -10.66 -1.06
C GLN A 343 -14.26 -11.55 0.00
N TYR A 344 -13.07 -12.01 -0.28
CA TYR A 344 -12.22 -12.76 0.65
C TYR A 344 -10.85 -12.13 0.69
N ASP A 345 -10.42 -11.74 1.89
CA ASP A 345 -9.11 -11.19 2.17
C ASP A 345 -8.41 -12.08 3.18
N SER A 346 -7.15 -12.37 2.96
CA SER A 346 -6.28 -13.00 3.95
C SER A 346 -4.95 -12.26 4.00
N ASP A 347 -4.47 -12.01 5.19
CA ASP A 347 -3.15 -11.43 5.43
C ASP A 347 -2.39 -12.23 6.47
N VAL A 348 -1.09 -12.35 6.24
CA VAL A 348 -0.11 -12.92 7.18
C VAL A 348 0.99 -11.88 7.34
N TYR A 349 1.24 -11.49 8.57
CA TYR A 349 2.39 -10.65 8.95
C TYR A 349 3.31 -11.47 9.81
N GLY A 350 4.58 -11.54 9.42
CA GLY A 350 5.65 -12.18 10.16
C GLY A 350 6.76 -11.19 10.52
N GLU A 351 7.22 -11.26 11.76
CA GLU A 351 8.39 -10.51 12.22
C GLU A 351 9.33 -11.42 12.98
N TRP A 352 10.62 -11.34 12.64
CA TRP A 352 11.69 -11.97 13.38
C TRP A 352 12.67 -10.91 13.87
N VAL A 353 12.96 -10.96 15.17
CA VAL A 353 13.89 -10.06 15.86
C VAL A 353 15.04 -10.90 16.43
N GLY A 354 16.14 -10.96 15.71
CA GLY A 354 17.32 -11.71 16.09
C GLY A 354 18.07 -11.12 17.29
N THR A 355 18.96 -11.89 17.86
CA THR A 355 19.80 -11.51 19.02
C THR A 355 20.60 -10.23 18.73
N MET A 356 21.13 -10.10 17.52
CA MET A 356 21.98 -8.96 17.12
C MET A 356 21.15 -7.78 16.59
N THR A 357 20.06 -7.43 17.29
CA THR A 357 19.23 -6.26 17.02
C THR A 357 19.31 -5.26 18.17
N GLN A 358 18.94 -4.01 17.90
CA GLN A 358 18.85 -2.98 18.94
C GLN A 358 17.86 -3.39 20.05
N ALA A 359 16.75 -4.01 19.71
CA ALA A 359 15.74 -4.46 20.65
C ALA A 359 16.25 -5.57 21.60
N LYS A 360 17.12 -6.45 21.10
CA LYS A 360 17.69 -7.58 21.89
C LYS A 360 19.06 -7.27 22.48
N GLY A 361 19.73 -6.21 22.05
CA GLY A 361 20.98 -5.70 22.61
C GLY A 361 22.20 -6.62 22.45
N GLY A 362 22.16 -7.59 21.54
CA GLY A 362 23.23 -8.58 21.30
C GLY A 362 23.31 -9.70 22.35
N LEU A 363 22.41 -9.72 23.35
CA LEU A 363 22.48 -10.62 24.52
C LEU A 363 21.21 -11.46 24.71
N ASN A 364 20.04 -10.88 24.40
CA ASN A 364 18.77 -11.54 24.59
C ASN A 364 18.45 -12.49 23.43
N ALA A 365 17.79 -13.59 23.74
CA ALA A 365 17.40 -14.58 22.75
C ALA A 365 16.44 -14.00 21.69
N PRO A 366 16.42 -14.55 20.47
CA PRO A 366 15.55 -14.09 19.41
C PRO A 366 14.07 -14.24 19.72
N GLU A 367 13.27 -13.45 19.00
CA GLU A 367 11.82 -13.44 19.09
C GLU A 367 11.24 -13.56 17.68
N ALA A 368 10.15 -14.34 17.57
CA ALA A 368 9.34 -14.37 16.35
C ALA A 368 7.89 -14.00 16.69
N TYR A 369 7.27 -13.25 15.79
CA TYR A 369 5.87 -12.85 15.85
C TYR A 369 5.18 -13.16 14.54
N ARG A 370 3.98 -13.72 14.63
CA ARG A 370 3.12 -13.98 13.46
C ARG A 370 1.70 -13.56 13.77
N LYS A 371 1.12 -12.84 12.84
CA LYS A 371 -0.27 -12.40 12.88
C LYS A 371 -0.96 -12.77 11.59
N GLU A 372 -2.12 -13.41 11.71
CA GLU A 372 -2.97 -13.75 10.57
C GLU A 372 -4.32 -13.06 10.69
N GLY A 373 -4.82 -12.58 9.54
CA GLY A 373 -6.15 -12.04 9.40
C GLY A 373 -6.89 -12.71 8.24
N ARG A 374 -8.17 -12.96 8.41
CA ARG A 374 -9.05 -13.45 7.34
C ARG A 374 -10.38 -12.74 7.43
N ASN A 375 -10.77 -12.08 6.33
CA ASN A 375 -12.05 -11.42 6.20
C ASN A 375 -12.83 -12.05 5.07
N MET A 376 -14.10 -12.35 5.33
CA MET A 376 -15.03 -12.78 4.31
C MET A 376 -16.28 -11.90 4.39
N ASN A 377 -16.55 -11.20 3.32
CA ASN A 377 -17.72 -10.34 3.18
C ASN A 377 -18.52 -10.79 1.96
N TRP A 378 -19.83 -10.97 2.10
CA TRP A 378 -20.70 -11.21 0.97
C TRP A 378 -21.93 -10.31 1.03
N VAL A 379 -22.41 -9.95 -0.14
CA VAL A 379 -23.56 -9.08 -0.35
C VAL A 379 -24.48 -9.72 -1.38
N TRP A 380 -25.77 -9.72 -1.10
CA TRP A 380 -26.81 -10.10 -2.05
C TRP A 380 -27.77 -8.94 -2.24
N ASP A 381 -27.72 -8.35 -3.42
CA ASP A 381 -28.51 -7.19 -3.81
C ASP A 381 -29.59 -7.57 -4.81
N ASN A 382 -30.81 -7.10 -4.57
CA ASN A 382 -31.93 -7.19 -5.48
C ASN A 382 -32.39 -5.78 -5.81
N ILE A 383 -32.27 -5.40 -7.08
CA ILE A 383 -32.46 -4.03 -7.54
C ILE A 383 -33.59 -4.00 -8.57
N ILE A 384 -34.57 -3.14 -8.34
CA ILE A 384 -35.62 -2.82 -9.30
C ILE A 384 -35.36 -1.40 -9.79
N THR A 385 -35.22 -1.22 -11.09
CA THR A 385 -35.06 0.11 -11.69
C THR A 385 -36.18 0.39 -12.65
N TYR A 386 -36.82 1.54 -12.52
CA TYR A 386 -37.81 2.04 -13.46
C TYR A 386 -37.37 3.40 -13.99
N ASP A 387 -37.12 3.51 -15.29
CA ASP A 387 -36.75 4.77 -15.98
C ASP A 387 -37.65 4.94 -17.18
N LYS A 388 -38.49 5.96 -17.15
CA LYS A 388 -39.40 6.27 -18.24
C LYS A 388 -39.52 7.75 -18.47
N THR A 389 -39.48 8.14 -19.74
CA THR A 389 -39.75 9.51 -20.20
C THR A 389 -41.09 9.53 -20.97
N TRP A 390 -42.00 10.42 -20.56
CA TRP A 390 -43.29 10.64 -21.24
C TRP A 390 -43.24 11.94 -22.01
N LYS A 391 -43.74 11.93 -23.22
CA LYS A 391 -43.84 13.10 -24.10
C LYS A 391 -42.56 13.92 -24.22
N ASN A 392 -41.37 13.30 -23.97
CA ASN A 392 -40.06 13.97 -23.92
C ASN A 392 -39.98 15.18 -22.94
N ILE A 393 -40.94 15.28 -22.00
CA ILE A 393 -41.01 16.38 -21.03
C ILE A 393 -40.85 15.87 -19.60
N HIS A 394 -41.57 14.78 -19.27
CA HIS A 394 -41.59 14.24 -17.89
C HIS A 394 -40.74 12.97 -17.83
N ARG A 395 -39.74 12.96 -16.99
CA ARG A 395 -38.91 11.76 -16.71
C ARG A 395 -39.11 11.34 -15.26
N LEU A 396 -39.38 10.05 -15.07
CA LEU A 396 -39.37 9.40 -13.77
C LEU A 396 -38.26 8.35 -13.76
N ASN A 397 -37.35 8.46 -12.78
CA ASN A 397 -36.39 7.44 -12.44
C ASN A 397 -36.68 7.03 -10.99
N ALA A 398 -36.94 5.74 -10.77
CA ALA A 398 -37.19 5.17 -9.46
C ALA A 398 -36.33 3.91 -9.29
N ILE A 399 -35.68 3.77 -8.13
CA ILE A 399 -34.86 2.61 -7.79
C ILE A 399 -35.34 2.07 -6.44
N GLY A 400 -35.62 0.76 -6.40
CA GLY A 400 -35.85 0.02 -5.18
C GLY A 400 -34.68 -0.96 -4.98
N LEU A 401 -34.12 -1.01 -3.77
CA LEU A 401 -33.04 -1.90 -3.39
C LEU A 401 -33.43 -2.72 -2.16
N TYR A 402 -33.25 -4.03 -2.23
CA TYR A 402 -33.22 -4.92 -1.09
C TYR A 402 -31.84 -5.57 -1.03
N SER A 403 -31.12 -5.37 0.07
CA SER A 403 -29.73 -5.80 0.25
C SER A 403 -29.58 -6.60 1.54
N VAL A 404 -28.86 -7.72 1.46
CA VAL A 404 -28.45 -8.52 2.61
C VAL A 404 -26.93 -8.65 2.55
N GLN A 405 -26.27 -8.37 3.67
CA GLN A 405 -24.82 -8.45 3.81
C GLN A 405 -24.45 -9.23 5.07
N LYS A 406 -23.38 -10.02 4.96
CA LYS A 406 -22.74 -10.63 6.12
C LYS A 406 -21.23 -10.46 6.02
N GLU A 407 -20.64 -10.07 7.11
CA GLU A 407 -19.21 -9.92 7.27
C GLU A 407 -18.74 -10.86 8.38
N ASN A 408 -17.59 -11.51 8.15
CA ASN A 408 -16.95 -12.40 9.10
C ASN A 408 -15.45 -12.10 9.13
N HIS A 409 -14.96 -11.75 10.31
CA HIS A 409 -13.54 -11.53 10.57
C HIS A 409 -13.01 -12.59 11.51
N LYS A 410 -11.83 -13.14 11.19
CA LYS A 410 -11.08 -14.06 12.04
C LYS A 410 -9.63 -13.63 12.04
N GLY A 411 -8.98 -13.71 13.18
CA GLY A 411 -7.56 -13.43 13.32
C GLY A 411 -6.93 -14.30 14.40
N SER A 412 -5.65 -14.52 14.27
CA SER A 412 -4.81 -15.19 15.26
C SER A 412 -3.47 -14.46 15.34
N GLU A 413 -2.89 -14.50 16.54
CA GLU A 413 -1.56 -13.96 16.81
C GLU A 413 -0.76 -15.00 17.58
N MET A 414 0.49 -15.20 17.17
CA MET A 414 1.44 -16.10 17.81
C MET A 414 2.73 -15.34 18.09
N ARG A 415 3.34 -15.61 19.24
CA ARG A 415 4.62 -15.03 19.62
C ARG A 415 5.48 -16.10 20.27
N GLY A 416 6.69 -16.25 19.76
CA GLY A 416 7.72 -17.10 20.34
C GLY A 416 8.86 -16.25 20.88
N ASP A 417 9.07 -16.29 22.21
CA ASP A 417 10.20 -15.63 22.86
C ASP A 417 11.24 -16.67 23.25
N GLY A 418 12.52 -16.27 23.22
CA GLY A 418 13.61 -17.14 23.65
C GLY A 418 13.86 -18.32 22.74
N LEU A 419 13.74 -18.12 21.44
CA LEU A 419 14.00 -19.15 20.44
C LEU A 419 15.45 -19.64 20.52
N PRO A 420 15.69 -20.96 20.42
CA PRO A 420 17.03 -21.55 20.63
C PRO A 420 18.02 -21.24 19.51
N TYR A 421 17.54 -20.79 18.34
CA TYR A 421 18.32 -20.52 17.16
C TYR A 421 17.97 -19.19 16.53
N ASN A 422 18.91 -18.59 15.80
CA ASN A 422 18.64 -17.52 14.85
C ASN A 422 17.88 -18.11 13.65
N SER A 423 16.62 -18.40 13.86
CA SER A 423 15.68 -18.88 12.85
C SER A 423 14.88 -17.69 12.31
N ASP A 424 14.03 -17.96 11.37
CA ASP A 424 13.08 -17.02 10.81
C ASP A 424 11.77 -17.04 11.62
N TRP A 425 10.83 -16.11 11.37
CA TRP A 425 9.48 -16.13 11.95
C TRP A 425 8.67 -17.36 11.50
N HIS A 426 9.04 -18.00 10.40
CA HIS A 426 8.49 -19.29 9.97
C HIS A 426 8.72 -20.42 10.96
N ALA A 427 9.65 -20.28 11.89
CA ALA A 427 9.91 -21.30 12.93
C ALA A 427 8.78 -21.48 13.94
N ILE A 428 7.78 -20.60 13.94
CA ILE A 428 6.59 -20.69 14.79
C ILE A 428 5.31 -20.99 13.99
N GLU A 429 5.45 -21.52 12.77
CA GLU A 429 4.33 -22.00 11.96
C GLU A 429 3.70 -23.26 12.53
#